data_0ff74a1b887a0411d9e38109d1af9ae2
#
_entry.id   0ff74a1b887a0411d9e38109d1af9ae2
#
_cell.length_a   1.000
_cell.length_b   1.000
_cell.length_c   1.000
_cell.angle_alpha   90.00
_cell.angle_beta   90.00
_cell.angle_gamma   90.00
#
_symmetry.space_group_name_H-M   'P 1'
#
loop_
_entity.id
_entity.type
_entity.pdbx_description
1 polymer ?
#
loop_
_entity_poly.entity_id
_entity_poly.type
_entity_poly.pdbx_seq_one_letter_code
_entity_poly.pdbx_strand_id
1 'polypeptide(L)'
;MTKIFKHLAKHWAACLVIIALLLVQAYGDLTLPDYTSKIVDTGIQQSGIADAVPEVVRDSTLQVLELLMTDADAAAVEAAYTQPGGTDNALSSATSLQKKLASPYTVRLLRADADRDTLAEVFSTPDIVLYLASAQAAGEGNAPDAAALDTVTAQFAAMTQMPGFSRDAVQAQLAAAMGQAGESELSGLSAQAVLLVGLEYQALGISDAVQMNYLMQTGGQMLGLTLLMVAAAVLVGLLASRV
;
A
#
# COMPACT_ATOMS: atom_id res chain seq x y z
N MET A 1 14.68 23.32 51.14
CA MET A 1 14.26 23.05 49.73
C MET A 1 14.68 24.13 48.73
N THR A 2 14.89 25.37 49.12
CA THR A 2 15.27 26.51 48.26
C THR A 2 16.66 26.42 47.61
N LYS A 3 17.62 25.71 48.18
CA LYS A 3 18.98 25.58 47.59
C LYS A 3 19.04 24.72 46.33
N ILE A 4 18.19 23.67 46.26
CA ILE A 4 18.10 22.78 45.11
C ILE A 4 17.52 23.53 43.91
N PHE A 5 16.46 24.32 44.10
CA PHE A 5 15.86 25.15 43.07
C PHE A 5 16.81 26.21 42.50
N LYS A 6 17.73 26.75 43.33
CA LYS A 6 18.69 27.73 42.89
C LYS A 6 19.81 27.15 42.05
N HIS A 7 20.21 25.89 42.26
CA HIS A 7 21.12 25.15 41.36
C HIS A 7 20.43 24.74 40.08
N LEU A 8 19.19 24.26 40.13
CA LEU A 8 18.40 23.90 38.96
C LEU A 8 18.15 25.11 38.06
N ALA A 9 17.88 26.28 38.64
CA ALA A 9 17.70 27.54 37.87
C ALA A 9 18.97 27.98 37.12
N LYS A 10 20.16 27.62 37.59
CA LYS A 10 21.43 27.91 36.92
C LYS A 10 21.64 27.08 35.65
N HIS A 11 21.06 25.87 35.61
CA HIS A 11 21.19 24.90 34.49
C HIS A 11 19.84 24.62 33.81
N TRP A 12 18.89 25.56 33.86
CA TRP A 12 17.54 25.41 33.32
C TRP A 12 17.52 24.97 31.85
N ALA A 13 18.48 25.48 31.04
CA ALA A 13 18.61 25.13 29.65
C ALA A 13 18.98 23.63 29.47
N ALA A 14 19.88 23.09 30.30
CA ALA A 14 20.22 21.69 30.28
C ALA A 14 19.03 20.81 30.70
N CYS A 15 18.24 21.24 31.69
CA CYS A 15 17.02 20.54 32.09
C CYS A 15 15.98 20.50 30.96
N LEU A 16 15.79 21.61 30.23
CA LEU A 16 14.89 21.63 29.07
C LEU A 16 15.35 20.67 27.95
N VAL A 17 16.66 20.65 27.65
CA VAL A 17 17.21 19.73 26.67
C VAL A 17 17.01 18.27 27.10
N ILE A 18 17.25 17.93 28.37
CA ILE A 18 17.00 16.60 28.90
C ILE A 18 15.52 16.21 28.77
N ILE A 19 14.60 17.11 29.12
CA ILE A 19 13.16 16.86 28.95
C ILE A 19 12.81 16.63 27.47
N ALA A 20 13.32 17.43 26.56
CA ALA A 20 13.10 17.25 25.14
C ALA A 20 13.62 15.90 24.61
N LEU A 21 14.82 15.48 25.06
CA LEU A 21 15.39 14.18 24.70
C LEU A 21 14.60 13.01 25.29
N LEU A 22 14.07 13.15 26.51
CA LEU A 22 13.20 12.15 27.11
C LEU A 22 11.87 12.01 26.37
N LEU A 23 11.31 13.14 25.84
CA LEU A 23 10.12 13.10 25.00
C LEU A 23 10.40 12.37 23.67
N VAL A 24 11.57 12.58 23.06
CA VAL A 24 12.00 11.84 21.87
C VAL A 24 12.11 10.33 22.16
N GLN A 25 12.68 9.96 23.31
CA GLN A 25 12.73 8.54 23.73
C GLN A 25 11.34 7.95 23.92
N ALA A 26 10.47 8.64 24.66
CA ALA A 26 9.09 8.17 24.90
C ALA A 26 8.31 8.02 23.59
N TYR A 27 8.49 8.94 22.62
CA TYR A 27 7.90 8.81 21.28
C TYR A 27 8.42 7.58 20.54
N GLY A 28 9.73 7.34 20.60
CA GLY A 28 10.35 6.16 20.00
C GLY A 28 9.84 4.86 20.59
N ASP A 29 9.76 4.78 21.92
CA ASP A 29 9.26 3.60 22.63
C ASP A 29 7.81 3.25 22.27
N LEU A 30 6.99 4.28 21.99
CA LEU A 30 5.59 4.10 21.57
C LEU A 30 5.46 3.70 20.09
N THR A 31 6.40 4.16 19.24
CA THR A 31 6.32 3.92 17.79
C THR A 31 7.02 2.64 17.34
N LEU A 32 7.98 2.10 18.09
CA LEU A 32 8.68 0.86 17.73
C LEU A 32 7.74 -0.35 17.58
N PRO A 33 6.74 -0.58 18.46
CA PRO A 33 5.76 -1.65 18.25
C PRO A 33 4.97 -1.52 16.94
N ASP A 34 4.64 -0.29 16.52
CA ASP A 34 3.93 -0.03 15.26
C ASP A 34 4.76 -0.45 14.04
N TYR A 35 6.07 -0.15 14.05
CA TYR A 35 6.97 -0.62 12.98
C TYR A 35 7.09 -2.14 12.97
N THR A 36 7.13 -2.78 14.15
CA THR A 36 7.16 -4.25 14.24
C THR A 36 5.89 -4.85 13.67
N SER A 37 4.71 -4.32 14.01
CA SER A 37 3.43 -4.72 13.45
C SER A 37 3.40 -4.56 11.93
N LYS A 38 3.83 -3.41 11.40
CA LYS A 38 3.90 -3.15 9.96
C LYS A 38 4.82 -4.12 9.21
N ILE A 39 5.97 -4.48 9.81
CA ILE A 39 6.88 -5.48 9.22
C ILE A 39 6.20 -6.85 9.15
N VAL A 40 5.48 -7.26 10.19
CA VAL A 40 4.82 -8.56 10.23
C VAL A 40 3.56 -8.55 9.36
N ASP A 41 2.66 -7.61 9.57
CA ASP A 41 1.34 -7.60 8.93
C ASP A 41 1.46 -7.25 7.44
N THR A 42 2.03 -6.10 7.12
CA THR A 42 2.15 -5.67 5.72
C THR A 42 3.37 -6.33 5.05
N GLY A 43 4.52 -6.35 5.71
CA GLY A 43 5.77 -6.83 5.09
C GLY A 43 5.78 -8.33 4.85
N ILE A 44 5.29 -9.14 5.79
CA ILE A 44 5.34 -10.61 5.70
C ILE A 44 3.99 -11.17 5.25
N GLN A 45 2.89 -10.83 5.91
CA GLN A 45 1.57 -11.42 5.63
C GLN A 45 0.97 -10.91 4.31
N GLN A 46 1.17 -9.63 3.98
CA GLN A 46 0.66 -9.00 2.75
C GLN A 46 1.75 -8.82 1.68
N SER A 47 2.90 -9.49 1.81
CA SER A 47 3.99 -9.43 0.83
C SER A 47 4.46 -8.01 0.48
N GLY A 48 4.40 -7.09 1.45
CA GLY A 48 4.83 -5.70 1.29
C GLY A 48 3.79 -4.78 0.64
N ILE A 49 2.55 -5.23 0.48
CA ILE A 49 1.45 -4.45 -0.13
C ILE A 49 0.65 -3.79 0.98
N ALA A 50 0.66 -2.45 1.01
CA ALA A 50 0.04 -1.68 2.09
C ALA A 50 -1.43 -1.32 1.82
N ASP A 51 -1.81 -1.21 0.56
CA ASP A 51 -3.15 -0.78 0.12
C ASP A 51 -3.54 -1.43 -1.21
N ALA A 52 -4.77 -1.19 -1.65
CA ALA A 52 -5.34 -1.73 -2.89
C ALA A 52 -4.90 -0.95 -4.15
N VAL A 53 -3.93 -0.03 -4.06
CA VAL A 53 -3.47 0.77 -5.20
C VAL A 53 -2.15 0.21 -5.73
N PRO A 54 -2.13 -0.50 -6.86
CA PRO A 54 -0.90 -1.04 -7.42
C PRO A 54 0.01 0.08 -7.95
N GLU A 55 1.30 0.03 -7.62
CA GLU A 55 2.29 0.98 -8.18
C GLU A 55 2.61 0.68 -9.65
N VAL A 56 2.50 -0.58 -10.03
CA VAL A 56 2.65 -1.08 -11.39
C VAL A 56 1.51 -2.04 -11.67
N VAL A 57 0.77 -1.81 -12.73
CA VAL A 57 -0.38 -2.65 -13.13
C VAL A 57 -0.31 -2.93 -14.63
N ARG A 58 -0.73 -4.12 -15.04
CA ARG A 58 -0.86 -4.45 -16.46
C ARG A 58 -1.99 -3.65 -17.08
N ASP A 59 -1.78 -3.18 -18.30
CA ASP A 59 -2.80 -2.44 -19.07
C ASP A 59 -4.09 -3.27 -19.22
N SER A 60 -3.97 -4.59 -19.40
CA SER A 60 -5.12 -5.50 -19.48
C SER A 60 -5.92 -5.59 -18.19
N THR A 61 -5.25 -5.66 -17.05
CA THR A 61 -5.91 -5.70 -15.74
C THR A 61 -6.58 -4.37 -15.43
N LEU A 62 -5.89 -3.26 -15.70
CA LEU A 62 -6.43 -1.92 -15.48
C LEU A 62 -7.70 -1.67 -16.29
N GLN A 63 -7.72 -2.06 -17.58
CA GLN A 63 -8.91 -1.96 -18.43
C GLN A 63 -10.11 -2.73 -17.86
N VAL A 64 -9.89 -3.90 -17.28
CA VAL A 64 -10.96 -4.67 -16.63
C VAL A 64 -11.44 -3.97 -15.35
N LEU A 65 -10.53 -3.43 -14.55
CA LEU A 65 -10.90 -2.66 -13.35
C LEU A 65 -11.69 -1.40 -13.71
N GLU A 66 -11.25 -0.64 -14.72
CA GLU A 66 -11.96 0.53 -15.23
C GLU A 66 -13.38 0.19 -15.76
N LEU A 67 -13.56 -1.02 -16.31
CA LEU A 67 -14.87 -1.50 -16.72
C LEU A 67 -15.87 -1.64 -15.55
N LEU A 68 -15.37 -2.00 -14.39
CA LEU A 68 -16.13 -2.19 -13.16
C LEU A 68 -16.36 -0.87 -12.38
N MET A 69 -15.63 0.20 -12.75
CA MET A 69 -15.71 1.52 -12.11
C MET A 69 -16.76 2.41 -12.77
N THR A 70 -17.20 3.46 -12.06
CA THR A 70 -17.97 4.55 -12.70
C THR A 70 -17.11 5.32 -13.70
N ASP A 71 -17.73 6.08 -14.60
CA ASP A 71 -16.99 6.88 -15.59
C ASP A 71 -16.10 7.95 -14.92
N ALA A 72 -16.55 8.51 -13.81
CA ALA A 72 -15.77 9.48 -13.05
C ALA A 72 -14.55 8.84 -12.38
N ASP A 73 -14.71 7.65 -11.79
CA ASP A 73 -13.65 6.90 -11.13
C ASP A 73 -12.62 6.39 -12.14
N ALA A 74 -13.08 5.85 -13.28
CA ALA A 74 -12.20 5.41 -14.36
C ALA A 74 -11.36 6.58 -14.92
N ALA A 75 -11.94 7.76 -15.09
CA ALA A 75 -11.20 8.95 -15.53
C ALA A 75 -10.17 9.39 -14.48
N ALA A 76 -10.49 9.28 -13.18
CA ALA A 76 -9.55 9.57 -12.11
C ALA A 76 -8.38 8.57 -12.09
N VAL A 77 -8.67 7.29 -12.28
CA VAL A 77 -7.66 6.23 -12.38
C VAL A 77 -6.77 6.43 -13.59
N GLU A 78 -7.33 6.69 -14.78
CA GLU A 78 -6.54 6.96 -15.99
C GLU A 78 -5.60 8.17 -15.81
N ALA A 79 -6.06 9.23 -15.13
CA ALA A 79 -5.24 10.40 -14.82
C ALA A 79 -4.12 10.11 -13.80
N ALA A 80 -4.33 9.14 -12.91
CA ALA A 80 -3.37 8.77 -11.86
C ALA A 80 -2.25 7.85 -12.37
N TYR A 81 -2.40 7.24 -13.54
CA TYR A 81 -1.40 6.34 -14.12
C TYR A 81 -0.77 6.92 -15.38
N THR A 82 0.48 6.54 -15.64
CA THR A 82 1.24 6.95 -16.82
C THR A 82 1.89 5.75 -17.50
N GLN A 83 2.18 5.90 -18.80
CA GLN A 83 2.91 4.87 -19.54
C GLN A 83 4.41 4.89 -19.23
N PRO A 84 5.10 3.74 -19.28
CA PRO A 84 6.54 3.68 -19.12
C PRO A 84 7.27 4.51 -20.19
N GLY A 85 8.21 5.34 -19.76
CA GLY A 85 9.01 6.16 -20.66
C GLY A 85 8.41 7.52 -21.04
N GLY A 86 7.23 7.86 -20.49
CA GLY A 86 6.72 9.23 -20.57
C GLY A 86 7.58 10.20 -19.75
N THR A 87 7.54 11.48 -20.13
CA THR A 87 8.18 12.58 -19.36
C THR A 87 7.45 12.88 -18.04
N ASP A 88 6.41 12.13 -17.75
CA ASP A 88 5.50 12.36 -16.66
C ASP A 88 5.97 11.71 -15.36
N ASN A 89 5.63 12.33 -14.25
CA ASN A 89 6.02 12.04 -12.87
C ASN A 89 5.60 10.65 -12.37
N ALA A 90 6.11 9.56 -12.97
CA ALA A 90 5.94 8.24 -12.40
C ALA A 90 6.60 8.15 -11.01
N LEU A 91 5.96 7.45 -10.09
CA LEU A 91 6.50 7.19 -8.76
C LEU A 91 7.87 6.48 -8.90
N SER A 92 8.86 6.91 -8.12
CA SER A 92 10.23 6.36 -8.23
C SER A 92 10.31 4.87 -7.91
N SER A 93 9.50 4.39 -6.96
CA SER A 93 9.35 2.97 -6.65
C SER A 93 8.73 2.20 -7.83
N ALA A 94 7.67 2.72 -8.44
CA ALA A 94 7.04 2.13 -9.63
C ALA A 94 8.02 2.00 -10.79
N THR A 95 8.82 3.03 -11.05
CA THR A 95 9.88 2.98 -12.08
C THR A 95 10.96 1.96 -11.77
N SER A 96 11.31 1.78 -10.51
CA SER A 96 12.30 0.78 -10.09
C SER A 96 11.76 -0.65 -10.19
N LEU A 97 10.47 -0.85 -9.90
CA LEU A 97 9.78 -2.13 -10.06
C LEU A 97 9.64 -2.51 -11.53
N GLN A 98 9.27 -1.54 -12.40
CA GLN A 98 9.18 -1.77 -13.84
C GLN A 98 10.48 -2.35 -14.42
N LYS A 99 11.65 -1.88 -13.97
CA LYS A 99 12.95 -2.41 -14.41
C LYS A 99 13.21 -3.86 -14.01
N LYS A 100 12.43 -4.38 -13.06
CA LYS A 100 12.55 -5.75 -12.55
C LYS A 100 11.51 -6.71 -13.14
N LEU A 101 10.66 -6.24 -14.06
CA LEU A 101 9.66 -7.09 -14.72
C LEU A 101 10.33 -8.29 -15.40
N ALA A 102 9.74 -9.47 -15.18
CA ALA A 102 10.23 -10.72 -15.77
C ALA A 102 9.91 -10.86 -17.26
N SER A 103 8.91 -10.12 -17.75
CA SER A 103 8.40 -10.18 -19.14
C SER A 103 8.03 -8.79 -19.66
N PRO A 104 8.04 -8.56 -20.97
CA PRO A 104 7.68 -7.27 -21.57
C PRO A 104 6.16 -7.09 -21.59
N TYR A 105 5.55 -6.94 -20.43
CA TYR A 105 4.15 -6.55 -20.31
C TYR A 105 3.97 -5.07 -20.66
N THR A 106 2.86 -4.74 -21.30
CA THR A 106 2.39 -3.36 -21.34
C THR A 106 1.84 -3.03 -19.96
N VAL A 107 2.52 -2.14 -19.25
CA VAL A 107 2.17 -1.75 -17.88
C VAL A 107 1.89 -0.27 -17.77
N ARG A 108 1.16 0.11 -16.76
CA ARG A 108 0.95 1.48 -16.30
C ARG A 108 1.65 1.68 -14.98
N LEU A 109 2.20 2.86 -14.77
CA LEU A 109 2.94 3.25 -13.58
C LEU A 109 2.15 4.31 -12.82
N LEU A 110 2.02 4.13 -11.51
CA LEU A 110 1.40 5.13 -10.65
C LEU A 110 2.23 6.42 -10.66
N ARG A 111 1.57 7.55 -10.74
CA ARG A 111 2.19 8.88 -10.70
C ARG A 111 2.56 9.25 -9.26
N ALA A 112 3.59 10.06 -9.10
CA ALA A 112 4.07 10.51 -7.80
C ALA A 112 3.12 11.51 -7.12
N ASP A 113 2.29 12.20 -7.90
CA ASP A 113 1.29 13.18 -7.46
C ASP A 113 -0.12 12.59 -7.30
N ALA A 114 -0.28 11.26 -7.46
CA ALA A 114 -1.56 10.58 -7.30
C ALA A 114 -1.99 10.53 -5.82
N ASP A 115 -3.26 10.83 -5.57
CA ASP A 115 -3.87 10.69 -4.25
C ASP A 115 -4.24 9.22 -3.99
N ARG A 116 -3.37 8.53 -3.24
CA ARG A 116 -3.54 7.10 -2.93
C ARG A 116 -4.75 6.80 -2.08
N ASP A 117 -5.13 7.71 -1.17
CA ASP A 117 -6.27 7.48 -0.28
C ASP A 117 -7.57 7.47 -1.08
N THR A 118 -7.76 8.45 -1.96
CA THR A 118 -8.91 8.49 -2.89
C THR A 118 -8.89 7.30 -3.85
N LEU A 119 -7.73 6.94 -4.40
CA LEU A 119 -7.61 5.79 -5.29
C LEU A 119 -7.91 4.47 -4.58
N ALA A 120 -7.50 4.30 -3.33
CA ALA A 120 -7.78 3.08 -2.56
C ALA A 120 -9.29 2.85 -2.38
N GLU A 121 -10.08 3.92 -2.21
CA GLU A 121 -11.53 3.82 -2.17
C GLU A 121 -12.10 3.40 -3.54
N VAL A 122 -11.61 3.99 -4.62
CA VAL A 122 -12.05 3.71 -6.01
C VAL A 122 -11.71 2.26 -6.41
N PHE A 123 -10.51 1.77 -6.08
CA PHE A 123 -10.08 0.41 -6.40
C PHE A 123 -10.75 -0.67 -5.55
N SER A 124 -11.20 -0.34 -4.32
CA SER A 124 -11.65 -1.34 -3.35
C SER A 124 -12.72 -2.30 -3.89
N THR A 125 -13.77 -1.80 -4.50
CA THR A 125 -14.87 -2.62 -5.05
C THR A 125 -14.46 -3.40 -6.30
N PRO A 126 -13.88 -2.80 -7.35
CA PRO A 126 -13.40 -3.52 -8.53
C PRO A 126 -12.39 -4.61 -8.19
N ASP A 127 -11.46 -4.34 -7.28
CA ASP A 127 -10.43 -5.31 -6.86
C ASP A 127 -11.04 -6.53 -6.17
N ILE A 128 -12.00 -6.30 -5.28
CA ILE A 128 -12.73 -7.40 -4.61
C ILE A 128 -13.43 -8.28 -5.65
N VAL A 129 -14.13 -7.66 -6.61
CA VAL A 129 -14.86 -8.40 -7.65
C VAL A 129 -13.91 -9.21 -8.51
N LEU A 130 -12.81 -8.63 -8.95
CA LEU A 130 -11.83 -9.30 -9.78
C LEU A 130 -11.10 -10.41 -9.02
N TYR A 131 -10.80 -10.19 -7.72
CA TYR A 131 -10.23 -11.22 -6.85
C TYR A 131 -11.17 -12.40 -6.67
N LEU A 132 -12.46 -12.16 -6.36
CA LEU A 132 -13.46 -13.21 -6.20
C LEU A 132 -13.69 -13.98 -7.49
N ALA A 133 -13.72 -13.31 -8.63
CA ALA A 133 -13.80 -13.96 -9.94
C ALA A 133 -12.56 -14.85 -10.19
N SER A 134 -11.37 -14.38 -9.81
CA SER A 134 -10.13 -15.16 -9.90
C SER A 134 -10.14 -16.37 -8.96
N ALA A 135 -10.71 -16.22 -7.76
CA ALA A 135 -10.88 -17.34 -6.83
C ALA A 135 -11.85 -18.41 -7.37
N GLN A 136 -12.93 -17.98 -8.05
CA GLN A 136 -13.82 -18.93 -8.71
C GLN A 136 -13.13 -19.64 -9.89
N ALA A 137 -12.32 -18.95 -10.66
CA ALA A 137 -11.57 -19.52 -11.78
C ALA A 137 -10.49 -20.52 -11.32
N ALA A 138 -9.92 -20.33 -10.13
CA ALA A 138 -8.96 -21.26 -9.52
C ALA A 138 -9.60 -22.59 -9.06
N GLY A 139 -10.94 -22.61 -8.88
CA GLY A 139 -11.70 -23.78 -8.45
C GLY A 139 -11.79 -23.94 -6.94
N GLU A 140 -12.76 -24.75 -6.50
CA GLU A 140 -13.03 -24.96 -5.07
C GLU A 140 -11.79 -25.50 -4.33
N GLY A 141 -11.46 -24.85 -3.21
CA GLY A 141 -10.36 -25.24 -2.32
C GLY A 141 -8.97 -24.75 -2.75
N ASN A 142 -8.84 -24.06 -3.88
CA ASN A 142 -7.58 -23.47 -4.31
C ASN A 142 -7.57 -21.96 -4.04
N ALA A 143 -6.42 -21.44 -3.60
CA ALA A 143 -6.20 -19.99 -3.61
C ALA A 143 -6.04 -19.50 -5.05
N PRO A 144 -6.57 -18.31 -5.40
CA PRO A 144 -6.33 -17.73 -6.71
C PRO A 144 -4.83 -17.46 -6.92
N ASP A 145 -4.40 -17.64 -8.15
CA ASP A 145 -3.04 -17.37 -8.61
C ASP A 145 -3.02 -16.45 -9.83
N ALA A 146 -1.84 -16.12 -10.32
CA ALA A 146 -1.65 -15.28 -11.49
C ALA A 146 -2.36 -15.87 -12.75
N ALA A 147 -2.41 -17.19 -12.90
CA ALA A 147 -3.04 -17.85 -14.05
C ALA A 147 -4.58 -17.73 -13.98
N ALA A 148 -5.15 -17.80 -12.79
CA ALA A 148 -6.57 -17.56 -12.58
C ALA A 148 -6.93 -16.10 -12.91
N LEU A 149 -6.12 -15.14 -12.48
CA LEU A 149 -6.29 -13.71 -12.82
C LEU A 149 -6.20 -13.50 -14.35
N ASP A 150 -5.25 -14.11 -15.03
CA ASP A 150 -5.12 -14.03 -16.49
C ASP A 150 -6.34 -14.60 -17.21
N THR A 151 -6.87 -15.71 -16.72
CA THR A 151 -8.08 -16.33 -17.27
C THR A 151 -9.28 -15.38 -17.15
N VAL A 152 -9.46 -14.77 -15.97
CA VAL A 152 -10.59 -13.87 -15.71
C VAL A 152 -10.44 -12.58 -16.52
N THR A 153 -9.27 -11.98 -16.56
CA THR A 153 -9.03 -10.78 -17.37
C THR A 153 -9.28 -11.02 -18.86
N ALA A 154 -8.87 -12.18 -19.38
CA ALA A 154 -9.17 -12.57 -20.76
C ALA A 154 -10.67 -12.79 -21.00
N GLN A 155 -11.41 -13.37 -20.04
CA GLN A 155 -12.86 -13.52 -20.14
C GLN A 155 -13.58 -12.18 -20.16
N PHE A 156 -13.23 -11.23 -19.29
CA PHE A 156 -13.80 -9.90 -19.32
C PHE A 156 -13.48 -9.18 -20.62
N ALA A 157 -12.25 -9.26 -21.13
CA ALA A 157 -11.87 -8.69 -22.40
C ALA A 157 -12.66 -9.29 -23.58
N ALA A 158 -12.96 -10.59 -23.54
CA ALA A 158 -13.80 -11.24 -24.54
C ALA A 158 -15.28 -10.79 -24.44
N MET A 159 -15.79 -10.58 -23.21
CA MET A 159 -17.16 -10.10 -23.01
C MET A 159 -17.37 -8.69 -23.59
N THR A 160 -16.38 -7.80 -23.52
CA THR A 160 -16.49 -6.45 -24.11
C THR A 160 -16.65 -6.47 -25.63
N GLN A 161 -16.21 -7.55 -26.29
CA GLN A 161 -16.31 -7.71 -27.75
C GLN A 161 -17.65 -8.34 -28.20
N MET A 162 -18.50 -8.77 -27.24
CA MET A 162 -19.77 -9.42 -27.59
C MET A 162 -20.81 -8.38 -28.05
N PRO A 163 -21.61 -8.69 -29.10
CA PRO A 163 -22.74 -7.85 -29.47
C PRO A 163 -23.74 -7.75 -28.33
N GLY A 164 -24.08 -6.51 -27.91
CA GLY A 164 -25.01 -6.26 -26.80
C GLY A 164 -24.35 -6.12 -25.44
N PHE A 165 -23.02 -6.12 -25.34
CA PHE A 165 -22.33 -5.75 -24.11
C PHE A 165 -22.68 -4.31 -23.73
N SER A 166 -23.06 -4.12 -22.46
CA SER A 166 -23.34 -2.81 -21.86
C SER A 166 -22.58 -2.70 -20.55
N ARG A 167 -21.69 -1.73 -20.47
CA ARG A 167 -20.97 -1.39 -19.24
C ARG A 167 -21.94 -1.01 -18.11
N ASP A 168 -22.96 -0.21 -18.44
CA ASP A 168 -23.97 0.23 -17.48
C ASP A 168 -24.73 -0.95 -16.86
N ALA A 169 -25.01 -2.01 -17.64
CA ALA A 169 -25.64 -3.20 -17.12
C ALA A 169 -24.76 -3.97 -16.14
N VAL A 170 -23.45 -4.04 -16.40
CA VAL A 170 -22.47 -4.66 -15.47
C VAL A 170 -22.38 -3.86 -14.19
N GLN A 171 -22.29 -2.55 -14.30
CA GLN A 171 -22.23 -1.66 -13.14
C GLN A 171 -23.52 -1.70 -12.31
N ALA A 172 -24.68 -1.74 -12.95
CA ALA A 172 -25.98 -1.86 -12.26
C ALA A 172 -26.10 -3.20 -11.50
N GLN A 173 -25.63 -4.30 -12.10
CA GLN A 173 -25.59 -5.59 -11.43
C GLN A 173 -24.62 -5.60 -10.25
N LEU A 174 -23.44 -4.98 -10.42
CA LEU A 174 -22.46 -4.86 -9.35
C LEU A 174 -23.00 -4.03 -8.20
N ALA A 175 -23.58 -2.86 -8.48
CA ALA A 175 -24.20 -2.00 -7.47
C ALA A 175 -25.35 -2.71 -6.72
N ALA A 176 -26.16 -3.51 -7.42
CA ALA A 176 -27.22 -4.30 -6.81
C ALA A 176 -26.66 -5.42 -5.91
N ALA A 177 -25.58 -6.09 -6.32
CA ALA A 177 -24.92 -7.12 -5.53
C ALA A 177 -24.26 -6.54 -4.27
N MET A 178 -23.56 -5.40 -4.40
CA MET A 178 -22.92 -4.72 -3.28
C MET A 178 -23.93 -4.08 -2.32
N GLY A 179 -25.07 -3.59 -2.82
CA GLY A 179 -26.15 -3.07 -1.99
C GLY A 179 -26.87 -4.12 -1.14
N GLN A 180 -26.72 -5.41 -1.45
CA GLN A 180 -27.21 -6.52 -0.65
C GLN A 180 -26.20 -7.02 0.40
N ALA A 181 -24.91 -6.70 0.22
CA ALA A 181 -23.87 -7.02 1.20
C ALA A 181 -23.93 -6.06 2.39
N GLY A 182 -23.87 -6.57 3.60
CA GLY A 182 -23.84 -5.75 4.82
C GLY A 182 -22.49 -5.06 5.00
N GLU A 183 -22.47 -3.93 5.74
CA GLU A 183 -21.23 -3.18 6.02
C GLU A 183 -20.13 -4.04 6.68
N SER A 184 -20.52 -5.02 7.50
CA SER A 184 -19.59 -5.95 8.13
C SER A 184 -18.96 -6.95 7.14
N GLU A 185 -19.70 -7.32 6.09
CA GLU A 185 -19.19 -8.18 5.01
C GLU A 185 -18.23 -7.38 4.13
N LEU A 186 -18.57 -6.14 3.79
CA LEU A 186 -17.70 -5.24 3.01
C LEU A 186 -16.37 -4.94 3.71
N SER A 187 -16.38 -4.72 5.03
CA SER A 187 -15.14 -4.52 5.79
C SER A 187 -14.24 -5.76 5.82
N GLY A 188 -14.85 -6.96 5.84
CA GLY A 188 -14.11 -8.22 5.72
C GLY A 188 -13.52 -8.44 4.32
N LEU A 189 -14.16 -7.89 3.28
CA LEU A 189 -13.72 -8.00 1.90
C LEU A 189 -12.60 -7.02 1.52
N SER A 190 -12.40 -5.94 2.27
CA SER A 190 -11.36 -4.95 1.98
C SER A 190 -9.93 -5.54 1.94
N ALA A 191 -9.67 -6.55 2.77
CA ALA A 191 -8.41 -7.30 2.73
C ALA A 191 -8.20 -8.04 1.40
N GLN A 192 -9.28 -8.41 0.70
CA GLN A 192 -9.23 -9.11 -0.59
C GLN A 192 -8.81 -8.18 -1.74
N ALA A 193 -9.12 -6.89 -1.65
CA ALA A 193 -8.63 -5.90 -2.61
C ALA A 193 -7.08 -5.84 -2.61
N VAL A 194 -6.46 -5.86 -1.44
CA VAL A 194 -5.00 -5.93 -1.30
C VAL A 194 -4.44 -7.22 -1.88
N LEU A 195 -5.15 -8.35 -1.73
CA LEU A 195 -4.72 -9.64 -2.29
C LEU A 195 -4.74 -9.64 -3.83
N LEU A 196 -5.66 -8.91 -4.48
CA LEU A 196 -5.64 -8.76 -5.94
C LEU A 196 -4.34 -8.10 -6.42
N VAL A 197 -3.90 -7.04 -5.75
CA VAL A 197 -2.61 -6.39 -6.06
C VAL A 197 -1.46 -7.40 -5.93
N GLY A 198 -1.55 -8.30 -4.94
CA GLY A 198 -0.59 -9.42 -4.78
C GLY A 198 -0.57 -10.37 -5.97
N LEU A 199 -1.74 -10.74 -6.50
CA LEU A 199 -1.86 -11.58 -7.71
C LEU A 199 -1.28 -10.87 -8.94
N GLU A 200 -1.54 -9.57 -9.07
CA GLU A 200 -1.00 -8.76 -10.15
C GLU A 200 0.54 -8.70 -10.11
N TYR A 201 1.12 -8.47 -8.92
CA TYR A 201 2.58 -8.48 -8.76
C TYR A 201 3.20 -9.87 -8.94
N GLN A 202 2.46 -10.93 -8.62
CA GLN A 202 2.87 -12.30 -8.92
C GLN A 202 2.88 -12.54 -10.45
N ALA A 203 1.84 -12.10 -11.17
CA ALA A 203 1.77 -12.18 -12.62
C ALA A 203 2.90 -11.40 -13.31
N LEU A 204 3.26 -10.24 -12.76
CA LEU A 204 4.39 -9.43 -13.21
C LEU A 204 5.77 -9.99 -12.82
N GLY A 205 5.82 -10.95 -11.88
CA GLY A 205 7.07 -11.52 -11.36
C GLY A 205 7.88 -10.56 -10.48
N ILE A 206 7.22 -9.59 -9.84
CA ILE A 206 7.87 -8.56 -9.00
C ILE A 206 7.51 -8.66 -7.52
N SER A 207 6.74 -9.64 -7.08
CA SER A 207 6.29 -9.79 -5.68
C SER A 207 7.45 -9.75 -4.69
N ASP A 208 8.52 -10.52 -4.92
CA ASP A 208 9.71 -10.54 -4.06
C ASP A 208 10.39 -9.17 -3.99
N ALA A 209 10.40 -8.44 -5.12
CA ALA A 209 11.00 -7.11 -5.18
C ALA A 209 10.19 -6.07 -4.39
N VAL A 210 8.86 -6.16 -4.42
CA VAL A 210 7.95 -5.31 -3.65
C VAL A 210 8.13 -5.58 -2.16
N GLN A 211 8.06 -6.84 -1.77
CA GLN A 211 8.24 -7.27 -0.38
C GLN A 211 9.60 -6.81 0.17
N MET A 212 10.69 -7.07 -0.57
CA MET A 212 12.02 -6.68 -0.15
C MET A 212 12.16 -5.16 -0.01
N ASN A 213 11.60 -4.40 -0.96
CA ASN A 213 11.64 -2.94 -0.91
C ASN A 213 10.90 -2.40 0.32
N TYR A 214 9.71 -2.92 0.60
CA TYR A 214 8.92 -2.56 1.79
C TYR A 214 9.66 -2.88 3.09
N LEU A 215 10.20 -4.10 3.22
CA LEU A 215 10.95 -4.54 4.39
C LEU A 215 12.22 -3.71 4.61
N MET A 216 12.96 -3.38 3.55
CA MET A 216 14.13 -2.52 3.65
C MET A 216 13.77 -1.09 4.06
N GLN A 217 12.69 -0.55 3.53
CA GLN A 217 12.25 0.81 3.87
C GLN A 217 11.76 0.87 5.32
N THR A 218 10.85 -0.02 5.72
CA THR A 218 10.28 -0.04 7.07
C THR A 218 11.31 -0.44 8.12
N GLY A 219 12.13 -1.45 7.84
CA GLY A 219 13.25 -1.85 8.69
C GLY A 219 14.32 -0.77 8.83
N GLY A 220 14.61 -0.05 7.75
CA GLY A 220 15.51 1.11 7.76
C GLY A 220 14.99 2.25 8.61
N GLN A 221 13.69 2.55 8.54
CA GLN A 221 13.05 3.55 9.40
C GLN A 221 13.09 3.14 10.88
N MET A 222 12.79 1.87 11.19
CA MET A 222 12.87 1.32 12.54
C MET A 222 14.30 1.40 13.09
N LEU A 223 15.31 1.04 12.29
CA LEU A 223 16.72 1.14 12.66
C LEU A 223 17.12 2.60 12.93
N GLY A 224 16.72 3.52 12.05
CA GLY A 224 16.98 4.96 12.21
C GLY A 224 16.39 5.52 13.51
N LEU A 225 15.13 5.14 13.83
CA LEU A 225 14.48 5.52 15.07
C LEU A 225 15.23 4.96 16.29
N THR A 226 15.61 3.69 16.25
CA THR A 226 16.37 3.05 17.35
C THR A 226 17.72 3.73 17.58
N LEU A 227 18.45 4.08 16.52
CA LEU A 227 19.71 4.82 16.61
C LEU A 227 19.50 6.22 17.19
N LEU A 228 18.42 6.91 16.81
CA LEU A 228 18.06 8.21 17.38
C LEU A 228 17.80 8.11 18.89
N MET A 229 17.07 7.09 19.34
CA MET A 229 16.80 6.85 20.75
C MET A 229 18.07 6.56 21.55
N VAL A 230 18.95 5.72 21.02
CA VAL A 230 20.26 5.44 21.64
C VAL A 230 21.09 6.71 21.76
N ALA A 231 21.16 7.52 20.71
CA ALA A 231 21.87 8.80 20.73
C ALA A 231 21.27 9.76 21.77
N ALA A 232 19.94 9.84 21.86
CA ALA A 232 19.25 10.64 22.88
C ALA A 232 19.58 10.15 24.29
N ALA A 233 19.58 8.84 24.56
CA ALA A 233 19.93 8.27 25.84
C ALA A 233 21.37 8.62 26.27
N VAL A 234 22.32 8.50 25.34
CA VAL A 234 23.73 8.86 25.60
C VAL A 234 23.86 10.34 25.91
N LEU A 235 23.17 11.21 25.15
CA LEU A 235 23.19 12.66 25.40
C LEU A 235 22.58 13.04 26.73
N VAL A 236 21.48 12.40 27.14
CA VAL A 236 20.88 12.59 28.47
C VAL A 236 21.87 12.20 29.56
N GLY A 237 22.56 11.04 29.44
CA GLY A 237 23.57 10.61 30.38
C GLY A 237 24.75 11.58 30.50
N LEU A 238 25.25 12.09 29.36
CA LEU A 238 26.34 13.09 29.32
C LEU A 238 25.93 14.43 29.94
N LEU A 239 24.72 14.91 29.64
CA LEU A 239 24.22 16.16 30.21
C LEU A 239 23.97 16.03 31.70
N ALA A 240 23.36 14.93 32.16
CA ALA A 240 23.10 14.67 33.57
C ALA A 240 24.40 14.56 34.40
N SER A 241 25.49 14.09 33.80
CA SER A 241 26.79 14.02 34.47
C SER A 241 27.49 15.38 34.65
N ARG A 242 27.05 16.42 33.91
CA ARG A 242 27.61 17.78 33.94
C ARG A 242 26.79 18.79 34.73
N VAL A 243 25.56 18.42 35.10
CA VAL A 243 24.65 19.25 35.92
C VAL A 243 24.77 18.89 37.42
#